data_bc685c3b05dedff6bb454236913ac999
#
_entry.id   bc685c3b05dedff6bb454236913ac999
#
_cell.length_a   1.000
_cell.length_b   1.000
_cell.length_c   1.000
_cell.angle_alpha   90.00
_cell.angle_beta   90.00
_cell.angle_gamma   90.00
#
_symmetry.space_group_name_H-M   'P 1'
#
loop_
_entity.id
_entity.type
_entity.pdbx_description
1 polymer ?
#
loop_
_entity_poly.entity_id
_entity_poly.type
_entity_poly.pdbx_seq_one_letter_code
_entity_poly.pdbx_strand_id
1 'polypeptide(L)'
;MILGGGPNRIGQGIEFDYCCCHASYALKEEGVASIMVNCNPETVSTDYDTSDRLYFEPLTFEDIMNIIELEKPIGVIVQFGGQTPLNLALPLRKAGVHLLGTSADNIDIAEDRKRFKQMLDKLGLLQPNSGTAFTFQEARKVADRIGYPVLVRPSYVLGGRGMEIVYDESVLERFIKEAAQASGEHPILVDKFLEDAIEVDVDLIGDGEDFIIGGIMEHIEQAGVHSGDAAMSLPTYTLSPEVLKDIRQASARMAKELNVVGLMNVQYAVKDNKVYVLEVNPRAS
;
A
#
# COMPACT_ATOMS: atom_id res chain seq x y z
N MET A 1 -0.82 18.75 11.14
CA MET A 1 -2.17 18.18 10.85
C MET A 1 -2.01 16.73 10.46
N ILE A 2 -2.86 15.83 10.98
CA ILE A 2 -2.86 14.40 10.70
C ILE A 2 -4.19 14.07 9.99
N LEU A 3 -4.12 13.43 8.83
CA LEU A 3 -5.31 12.98 8.10
C LEU A 3 -5.60 11.51 8.46
N GLY A 4 -6.79 11.26 9.00
CA GLY A 4 -7.26 9.93 9.39
C GLY A 4 -7.69 9.06 8.21
N GLY A 5 -8.24 7.88 8.51
CA GLY A 5 -8.61 6.88 7.49
C GLY A 5 -9.92 7.16 6.76
N GLY A 6 -10.76 8.01 7.30
CA GLY A 6 -12.13 8.18 6.79
C GLY A 6 -13.03 6.98 7.07
N PRO A 7 -14.06 6.74 6.27
CA PRO A 7 -14.95 5.60 6.41
C PRO A 7 -14.21 4.27 6.31
N ASN A 8 -14.65 3.27 7.07
CA ASN A 8 -14.10 1.92 7.00
C ASN A 8 -14.20 1.35 5.58
N ARG A 9 -13.13 0.68 5.15
CA ARG A 9 -13.04 0.02 3.85
C ARG A 9 -12.63 -1.44 4.03
N ILE A 10 -13.10 -2.31 3.15
CA ILE A 10 -12.65 -3.70 3.09
C ILE A 10 -11.13 -3.71 2.86
N GLY A 11 -10.42 -4.52 3.63
CA GLY A 11 -8.96 -4.62 3.58
C GLY A 11 -8.21 -3.53 4.34
N GLN A 12 -8.90 -2.70 5.13
CA GLN A 12 -8.29 -1.73 6.04
C GLN A 12 -8.85 -1.93 7.45
N GLY A 13 -7.96 -2.09 8.42
CA GLY A 13 -8.31 -2.31 9.81
C GLY A 13 -7.98 -1.10 10.70
N ILE A 14 -7.94 -1.37 12.00
CA ILE A 14 -7.72 -0.37 13.06
C ILE A 14 -6.27 0.14 13.09
N GLU A 15 -5.32 -0.52 12.45
CA GLU A 15 -3.91 -0.16 12.43
C GLU A 15 -3.66 1.28 11.98
N PHE A 16 -4.45 1.77 11.02
CA PHE A 16 -4.34 3.14 10.53
C PHE A 16 -4.79 4.17 11.56
N ASP A 17 -5.89 3.90 12.27
CA ASP A 17 -6.36 4.79 13.33
C ASP A 17 -5.40 4.77 14.52
N TYR A 18 -4.87 3.60 14.88
CA TYR A 18 -3.83 3.45 15.89
C TYR A 18 -2.61 4.32 15.58
N CYS A 19 -2.11 4.28 14.33
CA CYS A 19 -0.98 5.12 13.91
C CYS A 19 -1.31 6.62 14.00
N CYS A 20 -2.52 7.04 13.62
CA CYS A 20 -2.96 8.43 13.73
C CYS A 20 -2.98 8.91 15.20
N CYS A 21 -3.52 8.09 16.11
CA CYS A 21 -3.56 8.40 17.54
C CYS A 21 -2.15 8.52 18.13
N HIS A 22 -1.29 7.52 17.86
CA HIS A 22 0.08 7.54 18.35
C HIS A 22 0.91 8.70 17.79
N ALA A 23 0.68 9.11 16.53
CA ALA A 23 1.28 10.31 15.98
C ALA A 23 0.84 11.56 16.75
N SER A 24 -0.43 11.66 17.12
CA SER A 24 -0.92 12.78 17.94
C SER A 24 -0.27 12.80 19.31
N TYR A 25 -0.14 11.64 19.97
CA TYR A 25 0.51 11.54 21.28
C TYR A 25 2.00 11.89 21.23
N ALA A 26 2.72 11.39 20.22
CA ALA A 26 4.13 11.73 20.02
C ALA A 26 4.34 13.23 19.77
N LEU A 27 3.49 13.87 18.96
CA LEU A 27 3.55 15.32 18.76
C LEU A 27 3.33 16.09 20.07
N LYS A 28 2.39 15.64 20.90
CA LYS A 28 2.12 16.25 22.22
C LYS A 28 3.33 16.12 23.16
N GLU A 29 4.02 14.97 23.16
CA GLU A 29 5.25 14.76 23.93
C GLU A 29 6.37 15.73 23.49
N GLU A 30 6.44 16.02 22.19
CA GLU A 30 7.38 17.00 21.61
C GLU A 30 6.90 18.46 21.72
N GLY A 31 5.78 18.73 22.39
CA GLY A 31 5.23 20.07 22.55
C GLY A 31 4.66 20.68 21.27
N VAL A 32 4.31 19.87 20.29
CA VAL A 32 3.72 20.29 19.01
C VAL A 32 2.23 20.01 19.04
N ALA A 33 1.42 21.06 18.82
CA ALA A 33 -0.03 20.91 18.75
C ALA A 33 -0.46 20.07 17.53
N SER A 34 -1.32 19.11 17.77
CA SER A 34 -1.87 18.22 16.75
C SER A 34 -3.27 18.64 16.31
N ILE A 35 -3.52 18.58 15.01
CA ILE A 35 -4.83 18.80 14.38
C ILE A 35 -5.20 17.50 13.69
N MET A 36 -6.26 16.84 14.17
CA MET A 36 -6.79 15.62 13.57
C MET A 36 -7.94 15.95 12.62
N VAL A 37 -7.92 15.37 11.42
CA VAL A 37 -9.05 15.42 10.48
C VAL A 37 -9.48 14.00 10.17
N ASN A 38 -10.67 13.62 10.57
CA ASN A 38 -11.25 12.32 10.29
C ASN A 38 -12.77 12.39 10.40
N CYS A 39 -13.48 11.50 9.70
CA CYS A 39 -14.95 11.47 9.68
C CYS A 39 -15.54 10.10 10.05
N ASN A 40 -14.79 9.26 10.72
CA ASN A 40 -15.26 7.96 11.18
C ASN A 40 -15.57 8.00 12.70
N PRO A 41 -16.85 7.97 13.12
CA PRO A 41 -17.22 8.06 14.53
C PRO A 41 -16.84 6.82 15.36
N GLU A 42 -16.47 5.73 14.70
CA GLU A 42 -16.09 4.45 15.33
C GLU A 42 -14.58 4.36 15.61
N THR A 43 -13.85 5.48 15.53
CA THR A 43 -12.40 5.51 15.69
C THR A 43 -11.97 6.36 16.87
N VAL A 44 -10.88 5.97 17.54
CA VAL A 44 -10.29 6.70 18.68
C VAL A 44 -9.70 8.05 18.25
N SER A 45 -9.23 8.18 17.01
CA SER A 45 -8.74 9.46 16.50
C SER A 45 -9.79 10.57 16.48
N THR A 46 -11.08 10.21 16.50
CA THR A 46 -12.19 11.15 16.59
C THR A 46 -12.69 11.41 18.01
N ASP A 47 -12.04 10.84 19.03
CA ASP A 47 -12.32 11.17 20.41
C ASP A 47 -11.78 12.58 20.72
N TYR A 48 -12.53 13.33 21.51
CA TYR A 48 -12.27 14.77 21.77
C TYR A 48 -10.95 15.06 22.49
N ASP A 49 -10.35 14.06 23.13
CA ASP A 49 -9.12 14.18 23.91
C ASP A 49 -7.89 13.54 23.23
N THR A 50 -8.04 12.97 22.04
CA THR A 50 -6.94 12.35 21.29
C THR A 50 -5.99 13.37 20.66
N SER A 51 -6.51 14.53 20.23
CA SER A 51 -5.74 15.62 19.62
C SER A 51 -6.08 16.97 20.23
N ASP A 52 -5.25 17.97 19.98
CA ASP A 52 -5.52 19.35 20.48
C ASP A 52 -6.71 20.00 19.73
N ARG A 53 -6.92 19.61 18.46
CA ARG A 53 -8.05 20.04 17.65
C ARG A 53 -8.54 18.90 16.78
N LEU A 54 -9.84 18.68 16.77
CA LEU A 54 -10.53 17.71 15.93
C LEU A 54 -11.42 18.42 14.92
N TYR A 55 -11.24 18.10 13.65
CA TYR A 55 -12.16 18.41 12.57
C TYR A 55 -12.83 17.12 12.12
N PHE A 56 -14.11 16.99 12.47
CA PHE A 56 -14.94 15.84 12.03
C PHE A 56 -15.52 16.15 10.66
N GLU A 57 -14.65 16.07 9.63
CA GLU A 57 -14.96 16.46 8.26
C GLU A 57 -14.52 15.38 7.26
N PRO A 58 -15.14 15.33 6.09
CA PRO A 58 -14.74 14.42 5.02
C PRO A 58 -13.29 14.65 4.57
N LEU A 59 -12.62 13.58 4.17
CA LEU A 59 -11.26 13.64 3.62
C LEU A 59 -11.32 13.95 2.12
N THR A 60 -11.96 15.05 1.76
CA THR A 60 -11.94 15.57 0.39
C THR A 60 -10.85 16.64 0.26
N PHE A 61 -10.40 16.90 -0.97
CA PHE A 61 -9.38 17.92 -1.21
C PHE A 61 -9.86 19.31 -0.76
N GLU A 62 -11.11 19.64 -1.06
CA GLU A 62 -11.71 20.94 -0.74
C GLU A 62 -11.83 21.17 0.77
N ASP A 63 -12.33 20.19 1.51
CA ASP A 63 -12.51 20.29 2.95
C ASP A 63 -11.14 20.41 3.65
N ILE A 64 -10.17 19.59 3.23
CA ILE A 64 -8.81 19.64 3.77
C ILE A 64 -8.15 20.98 3.49
N MET A 65 -8.29 21.55 2.29
CA MET A 65 -7.72 22.86 1.95
C MET A 65 -8.35 23.98 2.77
N ASN A 66 -9.67 23.95 3.00
CA ASN A 66 -10.35 24.93 3.86
C ASN A 66 -9.81 24.91 5.30
N ILE A 67 -9.56 23.70 5.84
CA ILE A 67 -8.98 23.55 7.19
C ILE A 67 -7.52 24.03 7.21
N ILE A 68 -6.72 23.71 6.17
CA ILE A 68 -5.34 24.18 6.05
C ILE A 68 -5.26 25.72 6.00
N GLU A 69 -6.14 26.35 5.23
CA GLU A 69 -6.21 27.83 5.14
C GLU A 69 -6.55 28.48 6.48
N LEU A 70 -7.44 27.85 7.25
CA LEU A 70 -7.86 28.33 8.57
C LEU A 70 -6.75 28.14 9.61
N GLU A 71 -6.22 26.91 9.72
CA GLU A 71 -5.32 26.49 10.79
C GLU A 71 -3.85 26.78 10.52
N LYS A 72 -3.45 26.87 9.24
CA LYS A 72 -2.06 27.10 8.80
C LYS A 72 -1.06 26.18 9.48
N PRO A 73 -1.27 24.85 9.41
CA PRO A 73 -0.38 23.89 10.06
C PRO A 73 1.04 23.99 9.49
N ILE A 74 2.04 23.66 10.29
CA ILE A 74 3.45 23.58 9.84
C ILE A 74 3.64 22.50 8.76
N GLY A 75 2.77 21.48 8.71
CA GLY A 75 2.74 20.44 7.70
C GLY A 75 1.60 19.48 7.91
N VAL A 76 1.41 18.60 6.92
CA VAL A 76 0.33 17.62 6.87
C VAL A 76 0.89 16.21 6.73
N ILE A 77 0.44 15.29 7.58
CA ILE A 77 0.78 13.86 7.55
C ILE A 77 -0.35 13.13 6.83
N VAL A 78 -0.01 12.45 5.72
CA VAL A 78 -0.95 11.69 4.88
C VAL A 78 -0.72 10.18 4.94
N GLN A 79 0.34 9.71 5.62
CA GLN A 79 0.82 8.33 5.54
C GLN A 79 0.24 7.41 6.62
N PHE A 80 -0.51 7.92 7.59
CA PHE A 80 -0.98 7.12 8.72
C PHE A 80 -2.43 6.63 8.58
N GLY A 81 -3.27 7.36 7.85
CA GLY A 81 -4.68 7.04 7.67
C GLY A 81 -5.00 6.04 6.56
N GLY A 82 -4.02 5.33 6.02
CA GLY A 82 -4.21 4.38 4.91
C GLY A 82 -4.36 5.07 3.55
N GLN A 83 -5.04 4.40 2.62
CA GLN A 83 -5.10 4.83 1.22
C GLN A 83 -5.87 6.14 1.00
N THR A 84 -6.90 6.42 1.80
CA THR A 84 -7.73 7.62 1.62
C THR A 84 -6.91 8.91 1.70
N PRO A 85 -6.18 9.19 2.79
CA PRO A 85 -5.34 10.38 2.85
C PRO A 85 -4.11 10.30 1.93
N LEU A 86 -3.59 9.09 1.66
CA LEU A 86 -2.45 8.92 0.76
C LEU A 86 -2.77 9.41 -0.66
N ASN A 87 -3.99 9.17 -1.15
CA ASN A 87 -4.45 9.64 -2.45
C ASN A 87 -4.48 11.19 -2.55
N LEU A 88 -4.49 11.89 -1.43
CA LEU A 88 -4.43 13.36 -1.39
C LEU A 88 -2.99 13.90 -1.46
N ALA A 89 -1.95 13.07 -1.37
CA ALA A 89 -0.56 13.51 -1.33
C ALA A 89 -0.19 14.38 -2.55
N LEU A 90 -0.40 13.89 -3.75
CA LEU A 90 -0.10 14.64 -4.98
C LEU A 90 -0.97 15.90 -5.16
N PRO A 91 -2.30 15.87 -4.99
CA PRO A 91 -3.13 17.07 -5.03
C PRO A 91 -2.70 18.14 -4.04
N LEU A 92 -2.48 17.79 -2.77
CA LEU A 92 -2.04 18.71 -1.71
C LEU A 92 -0.66 19.30 -2.04
N ARG A 93 0.28 18.47 -2.48
CA ARG A 93 1.61 18.94 -2.90
C ARG A 93 1.55 19.93 -4.05
N LYS A 94 0.70 19.67 -5.08
CA LYS A 94 0.47 20.59 -6.20
C LYS A 94 -0.16 21.93 -5.76
N ALA A 95 -0.96 21.92 -4.71
CA ALA A 95 -1.52 23.12 -4.09
C ALA A 95 -0.53 23.88 -3.21
N GLY A 96 0.73 23.42 -3.07
CA GLY A 96 1.77 24.06 -2.28
C GLY A 96 1.76 23.67 -0.80
N VAL A 97 1.00 22.66 -0.39
CA VAL A 97 0.96 22.17 0.99
C VAL A 97 2.27 21.43 1.31
N HIS A 98 2.84 21.75 2.48
CA HIS A 98 3.99 21.04 3.01
C HIS A 98 3.55 19.68 3.61
N LEU A 99 3.98 18.58 2.99
CA LEU A 99 3.76 17.24 3.52
C LEU A 99 4.93 16.83 4.43
N LEU A 100 4.60 16.27 5.58
CA LEU A 100 5.55 15.67 6.51
C LEU A 100 5.66 14.18 6.22
N GLY A 101 6.87 13.65 6.19
CA GLY A 101 7.13 12.25 5.87
C GLY A 101 7.73 12.05 4.48
N THR A 102 7.52 10.89 3.89
CA THR A 102 7.97 10.55 2.53
C THR A 102 7.35 11.50 1.51
N SER A 103 8.14 11.97 0.55
CA SER A 103 7.68 12.94 -0.44
C SER A 103 6.53 12.39 -1.31
N ALA A 104 5.62 13.27 -1.74
CA ALA A 104 4.51 12.87 -2.62
C ALA A 104 4.99 12.21 -3.93
N ASP A 105 6.13 12.62 -4.47
CA ASP A 105 6.70 12.00 -5.68
C ASP A 105 7.19 10.57 -5.41
N ASN A 106 7.82 10.33 -4.26
CA ASN A 106 8.27 9.00 -3.87
C ASN A 106 7.10 8.07 -3.51
N ILE A 107 6.04 8.62 -2.93
CA ILE A 107 4.76 7.90 -2.75
C ILE A 107 4.20 7.50 -4.13
N ASP A 108 4.16 8.41 -5.09
CA ASP A 108 3.69 8.14 -6.44
C ASP A 108 4.56 7.11 -7.19
N ILE A 109 5.89 7.09 -6.96
CA ILE A 109 6.76 6.02 -7.50
C ILE A 109 6.30 4.64 -7.04
N ALA A 110 5.92 4.51 -5.79
CA ALA A 110 5.45 3.25 -5.23
C ALA A 110 4.04 2.85 -5.74
N GLU A 111 3.15 3.84 -5.94
CA GLU A 111 1.76 3.63 -6.34
C GLU A 111 1.59 3.49 -7.87
N ASP A 112 2.38 4.22 -8.67
CA ASP A 112 2.32 4.11 -10.13
C ASP A 112 3.05 2.86 -10.63
N ARG A 113 2.30 1.95 -11.23
CA ARG A 113 2.80 0.65 -11.68
C ARG A 113 4.01 0.74 -12.61
N LYS A 114 4.05 1.74 -13.49
CA LYS A 114 5.14 1.91 -14.46
C LYS A 114 6.39 2.43 -13.76
N ARG A 115 6.22 3.43 -12.90
CA ARG A 115 7.32 4.00 -12.09
C ARG A 115 7.87 2.96 -11.12
N PHE A 116 6.98 2.22 -10.45
CA PHE A 116 7.35 1.12 -9.56
C PHE A 116 8.17 0.06 -10.29
N LYS A 117 7.70 -0.41 -11.46
CA LYS A 117 8.46 -1.36 -12.26
C LYS A 117 9.85 -0.83 -12.63
N GLN A 118 9.96 0.42 -13.07
CA GLN A 118 11.24 1.05 -13.41
C GLN A 118 12.18 1.12 -12.20
N MET A 119 11.65 1.40 -11.02
CA MET A 119 12.41 1.38 -9.77
C MET A 119 12.94 -0.02 -9.46
N LEU A 120 12.09 -1.06 -9.54
CA LEU A 120 12.53 -2.43 -9.29
C LEU A 120 13.57 -2.90 -10.31
N ASP A 121 13.40 -2.59 -11.60
CA ASP A 121 14.35 -2.89 -12.66
C ASP A 121 15.71 -2.20 -12.39
N LYS A 122 15.71 -0.92 -12.01
CA LYS A 122 16.91 -0.15 -11.60
C LYS A 122 17.61 -0.81 -10.40
N LEU A 123 16.85 -1.27 -9.44
CA LEU A 123 17.36 -1.94 -8.26
C LEU A 123 17.72 -3.41 -8.51
N GLY A 124 17.43 -3.99 -9.67
CA GLY A 124 17.63 -5.41 -9.97
C GLY A 124 16.84 -6.33 -9.05
N LEU A 125 15.65 -5.92 -8.64
CA LEU A 125 14.72 -6.69 -7.82
C LEU A 125 13.70 -7.40 -8.72
N LEU A 126 13.32 -8.62 -8.33
CA LEU A 126 12.35 -9.39 -9.08
C LEU A 126 10.92 -8.97 -8.71
N GLN A 127 10.05 -8.96 -9.71
CA GLN A 127 8.60 -8.92 -9.51
C GLN A 127 7.94 -9.98 -10.40
N PRO A 128 6.73 -10.46 -10.08
CA PRO A 128 6.00 -11.35 -10.97
C PRO A 128 5.80 -10.69 -12.35
N ASN A 129 5.93 -11.49 -13.41
CA ASN A 129 5.64 -11.00 -14.75
C ASN A 129 4.19 -10.51 -14.83
N SER A 130 3.98 -9.38 -15.47
CA SER A 130 2.67 -8.73 -15.51
C SER A 130 2.37 -8.10 -16.86
N GLY A 131 1.09 -7.76 -17.06
CA GLY A 131 0.61 -6.98 -18.19
C GLY A 131 -0.76 -6.38 -17.93
N THR A 132 -1.14 -5.46 -18.81
CA THR A 132 -2.45 -4.81 -18.80
C THR A 132 -3.20 -5.14 -20.08
N ALA A 133 -4.51 -5.24 -20.00
CA ALA A 133 -5.39 -5.53 -21.14
C ALA A 133 -6.71 -4.78 -21.01
N PHE A 134 -7.24 -4.32 -22.12
CA PHE A 134 -8.59 -3.73 -22.20
C PHE A 134 -9.60 -4.69 -22.82
N THR A 135 -9.11 -5.70 -23.52
CA THR A 135 -9.92 -6.69 -24.23
C THR A 135 -9.51 -8.10 -23.87
N PHE A 136 -10.40 -9.06 -24.13
CA PHE A 136 -10.08 -10.48 -23.95
C PHE A 136 -8.86 -10.90 -24.79
N GLN A 137 -8.78 -10.46 -26.04
CA GLN A 137 -7.68 -10.81 -26.95
C GLN A 137 -6.33 -10.28 -26.43
N GLU A 138 -6.31 -9.11 -25.81
CA GLU A 138 -5.11 -8.55 -25.18
C GLU A 138 -4.75 -9.34 -23.92
N ALA A 139 -5.74 -9.63 -23.05
CA ALA A 139 -5.53 -10.41 -21.84
C ALA A 139 -4.99 -11.81 -22.15
N ARG A 140 -5.54 -12.48 -23.19
CA ARG A 140 -5.04 -13.75 -23.69
C ARG A 140 -3.58 -13.68 -24.12
N LYS A 141 -3.21 -12.69 -24.95
CA LYS A 141 -1.81 -12.50 -25.37
C LYS A 141 -0.86 -12.29 -24.18
N VAL A 142 -1.32 -11.55 -23.18
CA VAL A 142 -0.54 -11.35 -21.94
C VAL A 142 -0.41 -12.68 -21.19
N ALA A 143 -1.50 -13.42 -20.98
CA ALA A 143 -1.50 -14.70 -20.29
C ALA A 143 -0.63 -15.76 -21.01
N ASP A 144 -0.72 -15.85 -22.35
CA ASP A 144 0.11 -16.75 -23.15
C ASP A 144 1.61 -16.43 -23.01
N ARG A 145 1.96 -15.15 -22.96
CA ARG A 145 3.34 -14.70 -22.76
C ARG A 145 3.88 -15.00 -21.36
N ILE A 146 3.04 -14.80 -20.33
CA ILE A 146 3.40 -14.96 -18.92
C ILE A 146 3.37 -16.43 -18.51
N GLY A 147 2.47 -17.20 -19.10
CA GLY A 147 2.16 -18.59 -18.74
C GLY A 147 1.17 -18.69 -17.58
N TYR A 148 0.19 -19.59 -17.71
CA TYR A 148 -0.76 -19.90 -16.64
C TYR A 148 -0.07 -20.58 -15.44
N PRO A 149 -0.63 -20.51 -14.22
CA PRO A 149 -1.78 -19.69 -13.85
C PRO A 149 -1.45 -18.21 -13.78
N VAL A 150 -2.47 -17.37 -14.02
CA VAL A 150 -2.39 -15.93 -13.89
C VAL A 150 -3.44 -15.41 -12.91
N LEU A 151 -3.10 -14.35 -12.19
CA LEU A 151 -4.04 -13.59 -11.37
C LEU A 151 -4.61 -12.45 -12.23
N VAL A 152 -5.93 -12.41 -12.36
CA VAL A 152 -6.61 -11.39 -13.14
C VAL A 152 -7.44 -10.52 -12.23
N ARG A 153 -7.31 -9.21 -12.37
CA ARG A 153 -8.03 -8.24 -11.53
C ARG A 153 -8.34 -6.95 -12.29
N PRO A 154 -9.50 -6.30 -12.03
CA PRO A 154 -9.74 -4.94 -12.50
C PRO A 154 -8.77 -3.95 -11.85
N SER A 155 -8.38 -2.88 -12.57
CA SER A 155 -7.37 -1.92 -12.06
C SER A 155 -7.81 -1.08 -10.86
N TYR A 156 -9.11 -1.03 -10.55
CA TYR A 156 -9.69 -0.13 -9.54
C TYR A 156 -10.53 -0.86 -8.49
N VAL A 157 -10.13 -2.06 -8.10
CA VAL A 157 -10.83 -2.80 -7.05
C VAL A 157 -9.95 -2.87 -5.81
N LEU A 158 -10.50 -2.40 -4.68
CA LEU A 158 -9.87 -2.47 -3.36
C LEU A 158 -10.25 -3.79 -2.65
N GLY A 159 -9.33 -4.30 -1.83
CA GLY A 159 -9.58 -5.41 -0.93
C GLY A 159 -9.82 -6.76 -1.60
N GLY A 160 -9.13 -7.06 -2.71
CA GLY A 160 -9.21 -8.38 -3.36
C GLY A 160 -10.53 -8.69 -4.07
N ARG A 161 -11.49 -7.77 -4.11
CA ARG A 161 -12.76 -7.98 -4.81
C ARG A 161 -12.55 -8.08 -6.32
N GLY A 162 -13.15 -9.10 -6.94
CA GLY A 162 -13.07 -9.30 -8.39
C GLY A 162 -11.69 -9.76 -8.87
N MET A 163 -10.84 -10.31 -8.00
CA MET A 163 -9.64 -11.04 -8.40
C MET A 163 -9.97 -12.51 -8.61
N GLU A 164 -9.40 -13.11 -9.64
CA GLU A 164 -9.55 -14.55 -9.90
C GLU A 164 -8.22 -15.15 -10.36
N ILE A 165 -7.88 -16.31 -9.81
CA ILE A 165 -6.75 -17.11 -10.28
C ILE A 165 -7.24 -17.94 -11.46
N VAL A 166 -6.64 -17.69 -12.60
CA VAL A 166 -7.04 -18.26 -13.88
C VAL A 166 -6.02 -19.29 -14.33
N TYR A 167 -6.46 -20.53 -14.48
CA TYR A 167 -5.60 -21.66 -14.85
C TYR A 167 -5.58 -21.95 -16.34
N ASP A 168 -6.59 -21.49 -17.08
CA ASP A 168 -6.72 -21.72 -18.52
C ASP A 168 -7.47 -20.60 -19.24
N GLU A 169 -7.48 -20.66 -20.57
CA GLU A 169 -8.10 -19.65 -21.43
C GLU A 169 -9.62 -19.58 -21.24
N SER A 170 -10.30 -20.68 -20.95
CA SER A 170 -11.76 -20.71 -20.83
C SER A 170 -12.24 -19.96 -19.59
N VAL A 171 -11.51 -20.08 -18.49
CA VAL A 171 -11.74 -19.31 -17.26
C VAL A 171 -11.43 -17.84 -17.49
N LEU A 172 -10.34 -17.53 -18.22
CA LEU A 172 -9.98 -16.16 -18.58
C LEU A 172 -11.11 -15.48 -19.37
N GLU A 173 -11.66 -16.15 -20.36
CA GLU A 173 -12.74 -15.60 -21.18
C GLU A 173 -13.99 -15.28 -20.38
N ARG A 174 -14.39 -16.20 -19.49
CA ARG A 174 -15.53 -15.98 -18.59
C ARG A 174 -15.30 -14.76 -17.70
N PHE A 175 -14.16 -14.70 -17.01
CA PHE A 175 -13.82 -13.61 -16.09
C PHE A 175 -13.79 -12.26 -16.80
N ILE A 176 -13.14 -12.16 -17.96
CA ILE A 176 -13.08 -10.89 -18.71
C ILE A 176 -14.46 -10.40 -19.14
N LYS A 177 -15.35 -11.29 -19.54
CA LYS A 177 -16.74 -10.93 -19.88
C LYS A 177 -17.50 -10.34 -18.67
N GLU A 178 -17.31 -10.95 -17.50
CA GLU A 178 -17.91 -10.48 -16.24
C GLU A 178 -17.28 -9.15 -15.78
N ALA A 179 -15.96 -9.07 -15.82
CA ALA A 179 -15.21 -7.88 -15.43
C ALA A 179 -15.48 -6.68 -16.35
N ALA A 180 -15.61 -6.89 -17.66
CA ALA A 180 -15.92 -5.85 -18.61
C ALA A 180 -17.30 -5.20 -18.37
N GLN A 181 -18.27 -5.95 -17.84
CA GLN A 181 -19.55 -5.41 -17.42
C GLN A 181 -19.46 -4.52 -16.18
N ALA A 182 -18.48 -4.76 -15.32
CA ALA A 182 -18.32 -4.08 -14.04
C ALA A 182 -17.33 -2.90 -14.08
N SER A 183 -16.31 -2.93 -14.95
CA SER A 183 -15.17 -1.99 -14.92
C SER A 183 -15.19 -0.88 -15.97
N GLY A 184 -16.12 -0.89 -16.93
CA GLY A 184 -16.21 0.15 -17.95
C GLY A 184 -14.94 0.28 -18.83
N GLU A 185 -14.36 1.49 -18.90
CA GLU A 185 -13.17 1.78 -19.73
C GLU A 185 -11.82 1.50 -19.04
N HIS A 186 -11.82 0.86 -17.86
CA HIS A 186 -10.59 0.65 -17.10
C HIS A 186 -9.86 -0.64 -17.51
N PRO A 187 -8.51 -0.63 -17.53
CA PRO A 187 -7.73 -1.81 -17.90
C PRO A 187 -7.87 -2.91 -16.85
N ILE A 188 -7.73 -4.15 -17.31
CA ILE A 188 -7.62 -5.36 -16.50
C ILE A 188 -6.14 -5.67 -16.35
N LEU A 189 -5.75 -6.04 -15.14
CA LEU A 189 -4.40 -6.46 -14.80
C LEU A 189 -4.31 -7.98 -14.90
N VAL A 190 -3.23 -8.46 -15.51
CA VAL A 190 -2.93 -9.89 -15.64
C VAL A 190 -1.52 -10.09 -15.09
N ASP A 191 -1.41 -10.72 -13.95
CA ASP A 191 -0.15 -10.93 -13.25
C ASP A 191 0.16 -12.42 -13.16
N LYS A 192 1.44 -12.83 -13.23
CA LYS A 192 1.82 -14.22 -12.97
C LYS A 192 1.44 -14.58 -11.53
N PHE A 193 0.60 -15.60 -11.38
CA PHE A 193 0.33 -16.18 -10.08
C PHE A 193 1.45 -17.15 -9.67
N LEU A 194 2.02 -16.93 -8.50
CA LEU A 194 3.08 -17.76 -7.94
C LEU A 194 2.46 -18.79 -7.01
N GLU A 195 2.02 -19.93 -7.57
CA GLU A 195 1.45 -21.03 -6.77
C GLU A 195 2.43 -21.51 -5.70
N ASP A 196 1.91 -21.87 -4.54
CA ASP A 196 2.69 -22.34 -3.39
C ASP A 196 3.83 -21.39 -2.98
N ALA A 197 3.73 -20.14 -3.33
CA ALA A 197 4.65 -19.14 -2.80
C ALA A 197 4.33 -18.87 -1.33
N ILE A 198 5.36 -18.56 -0.55
CA ILE A 198 5.22 -18.05 0.81
C ILE A 198 5.12 -16.54 0.70
N GLU A 199 4.03 -15.95 1.16
CA GLU A 199 3.90 -14.50 1.26
C GLU A 199 4.54 -13.99 2.53
N VAL A 200 5.13 -12.79 2.45
CA VAL A 200 5.88 -12.18 3.55
C VAL A 200 5.61 -10.68 3.55
N ASP A 201 5.18 -10.16 4.69
CA ASP A 201 5.10 -8.73 4.93
C ASP A 201 6.33 -8.25 5.73
N VAL A 202 6.83 -7.08 5.35
CA VAL A 202 7.94 -6.43 6.06
C VAL A 202 7.54 -5.01 6.40
N ASP A 203 7.57 -4.69 7.69
CA ASP A 203 7.38 -3.33 8.16
C ASP A 203 8.71 -2.71 8.56
N LEU A 204 8.93 -1.49 8.14
CA LEU A 204 10.12 -0.72 8.48
C LEU A 204 9.79 0.75 8.74
N ILE A 205 10.69 1.41 9.45
CA ILE A 205 10.68 2.85 9.66
C ILE A 205 12.01 3.45 9.20
N GLY A 206 11.94 4.63 8.58
CA GLY A 206 13.11 5.38 8.12
C GLY A 206 13.01 6.85 8.48
N ASP A 207 14.15 7.54 8.49
CA ASP A 207 14.26 8.98 8.68
C ASP A 207 14.79 9.74 7.44
N GLY A 208 14.90 9.01 6.32
CA GLY A 208 15.46 9.48 5.04
C GLY A 208 16.94 9.15 4.85
N GLU A 209 17.67 8.83 5.93
CA GLU A 209 19.09 8.43 5.88
C GLU A 209 19.26 6.97 6.30
N ASP A 210 18.75 6.66 7.49
CA ASP A 210 18.77 5.32 8.07
C ASP A 210 17.35 4.72 8.13
N PHE A 211 17.28 3.40 8.28
CA PHE A 211 16.01 2.68 8.44
C PHE A 211 16.20 1.46 9.35
N ILE A 212 15.11 1.08 10.01
CA ILE A 212 15.04 -0.09 10.88
C ILE A 212 13.86 -0.96 10.42
N ILE A 213 14.14 -2.25 10.20
CA ILE A 213 13.09 -3.24 9.97
C ILE A 213 12.50 -3.61 11.33
N GLY A 214 11.23 -3.29 11.52
CA GLY A 214 10.45 -3.62 12.72
C GLY A 214 10.09 -5.10 12.78
N GLY A 215 9.71 -5.70 11.64
CA GLY A 215 9.34 -7.10 11.56
C GLY A 215 9.40 -7.67 10.15
N ILE A 216 9.62 -8.98 10.06
CA ILE A 216 9.43 -9.79 8.85
C ILE A 216 8.42 -10.85 9.25
N MET A 217 7.21 -10.78 8.69
CA MET A 217 6.07 -11.59 9.05
C MET A 217 5.78 -12.57 7.92
N GLU A 218 5.85 -13.86 8.24
CA GLU A 218 5.57 -14.94 7.29
C GLU A 218 4.10 -15.32 7.36
N HIS A 219 3.40 -15.32 6.23
CA HIS A 219 2.00 -15.74 6.15
C HIS A 219 1.86 -17.24 6.41
N ILE A 220 0.84 -17.61 7.18
CA ILE A 220 0.46 -19.01 7.44
C ILE A 220 -0.50 -19.47 6.34
N GLU A 221 -1.35 -18.56 5.84
CA GLU A 221 -2.27 -18.81 4.75
C GLU A 221 -1.55 -18.97 3.41
N GLN A 222 -2.25 -19.59 2.47
CA GLN A 222 -1.77 -19.74 1.09
C GLN A 222 -1.66 -18.39 0.39
N ALA A 223 -0.75 -18.31 -0.58
CA ALA A 223 -0.59 -17.13 -1.41
C ALA A 223 -1.90 -16.72 -2.09
N GLY A 224 -2.15 -15.40 -2.13
CA GLY A 224 -3.36 -14.80 -2.68
C GLY A 224 -4.43 -14.46 -1.64
N VAL A 225 -4.23 -14.80 -0.36
CA VAL A 225 -5.06 -14.29 0.73
C VAL A 225 -4.60 -12.88 1.09
N HIS A 226 -5.53 -11.94 1.16
CA HIS A 226 -5.21 -10.55 1.52
C HIS A 226 -4.53 -10.47 2.89
N SER A 227 -3.48 -9.67 3.02
CA SER A 227 -2.66 -9.58 4.24
C SER A 227 -3.47 -9.22 5.50
N GLY A 228 -4.52 -8.39 5.36
CA GLY A 228 -5.44 -8.05 6.45
C GLY A 228 -6.28 -9.22 6.97
N ASP A 229 -6.41 -10.29 6.19
CA ASP A 229 -7.17 -11.50 6.53
C ASP A 229 -6.26 -12.70 6.83
N ALA A 230 -4.95 -12.57 6.62
CA ALA A 230 -3.98 -13.65 6.81
C ALA A 230 -3.45 -13.68 8.24
N ALA A 231 -3.37 -14.88 8.84
CA ALA A 231 -2.58 -15.09 10.04
C ALA A 231 -1.09 -15.10 9.67
N MET A 232 -0.26 -14.51 10.51
CA MET A 232 1.18 -14.36 10.26
C MET A 232 2.00 -14.84 11.44
N SER A 233 3.18 -15.38 11.15
CA SER A 233 4.18 -15.75 12.14
C SER A 233 5.28 -14.70 12.24
N LEU A 234 5.54 -14.26 13.47
CA LEU A 234 6.68 -13.41 13.83
C LEU A 234 7.37 -13.98 15.08
N PRO A 235 8.61 -14.43 14.99
CA PRO A 235 9.49 -14.47 13.82
C PRO A 235 9.03 -15.47 12.74
N THR A 236 9.61 -15.36 11.53
CA THR A 236 9.42 -16.32 10.44
C THR A 236 9.90 -17.72 10.86
N TYR A 237 9.31 -18.78 10.32
CA TYR A 237 9.58 -20.15 10.76
C TYR A 237 10.00 -21.12 9.65
N THR A 238 9.68 -20.82 8.37
CA THR A 238 10.06 -21.70 7.23
C THR A 238 11.14 -21.09 6.34
N LEU A 239 11.33 -19.77 6.38
CA LEU A 239 12.26 -19.06 5.51
C LEU A 239 13.73 -19.31 5.91
N SER A 240 14.57 -19.61 4.92
CA SER A 240 16.01 -19.78 5.16
C SER A 240 16.70 -18.46 5.52
N PRO A 241 17.86 -18.51 6.22
CA PRO A 241 18.65 -17.31 6.51
C PRO A 241 19.04 -16.52 5.27
N GLU A 242 19.30 -17.21 4.15
CA GLU A 242 19.65 -16.59 2.86
C GLU A 242 18.48 -15.77 2.31
N VAL A 243 17.28 -16.35 2.29
CA VAL A 243 16.05 -15.66 1.86
C VAL A 243 15.77 -14.45 2.76
N LEU A 244 15.91 -14.60 4.08
CA LEU A 244 15.75 -13.49 5.02
C LEU A 244 16.76 -12.37 4.78
N LYS A 245 18.00 -12.72 4.42
CA LYS A 245 19.02 -11.75 4.05
C LYS A 245 18.64 -11.00 2.78
N ASP A 246 18.16 -11.70 1.76
CA ASP A 246 17.72 -11.09 0.51
C ASP A 246 16.53 -10.15 0.72
N ILE A 247 15.54 -10.54 1.52
CA ILE A 247 14.40 -9.69 1.91
C ILE A 247 14.89 -8.42 2.61
N ARG A 248 15.79 -8.53 3.60
CA ARG A 248 16.36 -7.36 4.30
C ARG A 248 17.08 -6.42 3.35
N GLN A 249 17.90 -6.96 2.45
CA GLN A 249 18.63 -6.17 1.47
C GLN A 249 17.71 -5.50 0.45
N ALA A 250 16.67 -6.20 -0.02
CA ALA A 250 15.68 -5.65 -0.93
C ALA A 250 14.90 -4.50 -0.27
N SER A 251 14.41 -4.70 0.96
CA SER A 251 13.70 -3.67 1.74
C SER A 251 14.57 -2.43 1.96
N ALA A 252 15.86 -2.64 2.33
CA ALA A 252 16.84 -1.59 2.49
C ALA A 252 17.04 -0.73 1.23
N ARG A 253 17.19 -1.40 0.08
CA ARG A 253 17.42 -0.73 -1.21
C ARG A 253 16.21 0.08 -1.63
N MET A 254 15.00 -0.44 -1.42
CA MET A 254 13.75 0.28 -1.73
C MET A 254 13.53 1.45 -0.78
N ALA A 255 13.75 1.27 0.53
CA ALA A 255 13.63 2.37 1.50
C ALA A 255 14.57 3.54 1.15
N LYS A 256 15.80 3.23 0.75
CA LYS A 256 16.78 4.23 0.32
C LYS A 256 16.39 4.89 -1.00
N GLU A 257 15.95 4.14 -2.00
CA GLU A 257 15.54 4.66 -3.30
C GLU A 257 14.32 5.57 -3.19
N LEU A 258 13.36 5.22 -2.33
CA LEU A 258 12.17 6.01 -2.04
C LEU A 258 12.40 7.11 -1.00
N ASN A 259 13.63 7.24 -0.48
CA ASN A 259 13.97 8.20 0.58
C ASN A 259 12.90 8.24 1.67
N VAL A 260 12.64 7.07 2.25
CA VAL A 260 11.51 6.87 3.18
C VAL A 260 11.72 7.67 4.46
N VAL A 261 10.72 8.49 4.78
CA VAL A 261 10.62 9.17 6.07
C VAL A 261 9.31 8.75 6.71
N GLY A 262 9.39 8.04 7.83
CA GLY A 262 8.25 7.37 8.47
C GLY A 262 8.17 5.90 8.11
N LEU A 263 6.95 5.38 8.01
CA LEU A 263 6.68 3.96 7.83
C LEU A 263 6.69 3.53 6.36
N MET A 264 7.16 2.31 6.12
CA MET A 264 7.01 1.62 4.84
C MET A 264 6.71 0.13 5.08
N ASN A 265 5.69 -0.37 4.41
CA ASN A 265 5.39 -1.79 4.29
C ASN A 265 5.83 -2.31 2.93
N VAL A 266 6.36 -3.52 2.89
CA VAL A 266 6.68 -4.24 1.65
C VAL A 266 6.10 -5.62 1.68
N GLN A 267 5.38 -5.98 0.64
CA GLN A 267 4.86 -7.33 0.45
C GLN A 267 5.72 -8.10 -0.54
N TYR A 268 6.11 -9.30 -0.15
CA TYR A 268 6.91 -10.22 -0.93
C TYR A 268 6.21 -11.55 -1.16
N ALA A 269 6.60 -12.24 -2.23
CA ALA A 269 6.36 -13.66 -2.41
C ALA A 269 7.70 -14.39 -2.56
N VAL A 270 7.87 -15.48 -1.85
CA VAL A 270 9.04 -16.34 -1.93
C VAL A 270 8.67 -17.63 -2.62
N LYS A 271 9.29 -17.90 -3.78
CA LYS A 271 9.10 -19.12 -4.57
C LYS A 271 10.45 -19.67 -5.00
N ASP A 272 10.70 -20.95 -4.74
CA ASP A 272 11.96 -21.63 -5.10
C ASP A 272 13.22 -20.85 -4.61
N ASN A 273 13.17 -20.36 -3.36
CA ASN A 273 14.19 -19.50 -2.73
C ASN A 273 14.46 -18.18 -3.47
N LYS A 274 13.57 -17.74 -4.34
CA LYS A 274 13.63 -16.41 -4.99
C LYS A 274 12.63 -15.48 -4.35
N VAL A 275 13.06 -14.26 -4.10
CA VAL A 275 12.25 -13.20 -3.50
C VAL A 275 11.68 -12.31 -4.60
N TYR A 276 10.37 -12.21 -4.66
CA TYR A 276 9.62 -11.36 -5.59
C TYR A 276 8.94 -10.24 -4.81
N VAL A 277 9.11 -9.00 -5.24
CA VAL A 277 8.39 -7.86 -4.67
C VAL A 277 7.00 -7.82 -5.29
N LEU A 278 5.97 -7.83 -4.45
CA LEU A 278 4.58 -7.71 -4.88
C LEU A 278 4.13 -6.26 -4.85
N GLU A 279 4.36 -5.58 -3.71
CA GLU A 279 3.87 -4.24 -3.45
C GLU A 279 4.78 -3.51 -2.45
N VAL A 280 4.86 -2.20 -2.57
CA VAL A 280 5.51 -1.31 -1.59
C VAL A 280 4.56 -0.20 -1.23
N ASN A 281 4.35 -0.03 0.06
CA ASN A 281 3.45 0.97 0.61
C ASN A 281 4.23 1.89 1.55
N PRO A 282 4.64 3.11 1.12
CA PRO A 282 5.35 4.06 1.98
C PRO A 282 4.37 4.76 2.94
N ARG A 283 3.74 3.97 3.77
CA ARG A 283 2.72 4.36 4.75
C ARG A 283 2.62 3.32 5.86
N ALA A 284 1.78 3.60 6.88
CA ALA A 284 1.37 2.63 7.88
C ALA A 284 0.69 1.40 7.25
N SER A 285 0.81 0.29 7.90
CA SER A 285 0.18 -0.96 7.50
C SER A 285 -0.36 -1.71 8.72
#